data_feba5a0c5be2dbad429973bdf3e264bc
#
_entry.id   feba5a0c5be2dbad429973bdf3e264bc
#
_cell.length_a   1.000
_cell.length_b   1.000
_cell.length_c   1.000
_cell.angle_alpha   90.00
_cell.angle_beta   90.00
_cell.angle_gamma   90.00
#
_symmetry.space_group_name_H-M   'P 1'
#
loop_
_entity.id
_entity.type
_entity.pdbx_description
1 polymer ?
#
loop_
_entity_poly.entity_id
_entity_poly.type
_entity_poly.pdbx_seq_one_letter_code
_entity_poly.pdbx_strand_id
1 'polypeptide(L)'
;MNKCSIAITGAAGNIAYSLIFRILSGSIFMPDTKIDLRLLDIPDTKKILHGIKLEIEDCAFNSLDTITVTDKPDVAFADCDYILLVGAKPRSKGMQRSDLILDNAHIFSDQGKIINKVSKKSVKIIVVGNPANTNALIVCSNTPDIPNENISSLMRLDQNRAKSILSSKVGQHVSSVTKLVVWGNHSTTQYPDISHAQINNSNNFLDTIDEHWIHNDFIPRVQKRGAEIIEHRGLSSAASAASAVYDHFN
;
A
#
# COMPACT_ATOMS: atom_id res chain seq x y z
N MET A 1 16.20 6.55 -22.25
CA MET A 1 15.49 6.89 -20.99
C MET A 1 14.54 5.77 -20.68
N ASN A 2 14.60 5.21 -19.49
CA ASN A 2 13.63 4.22 -19.05
C ASN A 2 12.29 4.92 -18.81
N LYS A 3 11.20 4.30 -19.26
CA LYS A 3 9.83 4.76 -18.98
C LYS A 3 9.12 3.74 -18.10
N CYS A 4 8.31 4.23 -17.18
CA CYS A 4 7.51 3.41 -16.27
C CYS A 4 6.10 3.99 -16.16
N SER A 5 5.09 3.20 -16.46
CA SER A 5 3.68 3.60 -16.34
C SER A 5 3.07 3.09 -15.05
N ILE A 6 2.49 3.99 -14.26
CA ILE A 6 1.95 3.72 -12.93
C ILE A 6 0.51 4.20 -12.85
N ALA A 7 -0.42 3.29 -12.56
CA ALA A 7 -1.80 3.65 -12.25
C ALA A 7 -2.06 3.61 -10.73
N ILE A 8 -2.78 4.60 -10.23
CA ILE A 8 -3.19 4.69 -8.82
C ILE A 8 -4.70 4.87 -8.77
N THR A 9 -5.40 3.97 -8.08
CA THR A 9 -6.85 4.10 -7.85
C THR A 9 -7.14 4.79 -6.53
N GLY A 10 -8.34 5.40 -6.40
CA GLY A 10 -8.65 6.21 -5.23
C GLY A 10 -7.71 7.42 -5.12
N ALA A 11 -7.35 7.98 -6.26
CA ALA A 11 -6.26 8.96 -6.37
C ALA A 11 -6.57 10.30 -5.69
N ALA A 12 -7.84 10.60 -5.41
CA ALA A 12 -8.27 11.75 -4.62
C ALA A 12 -8.16 11.54 -3.10
N GLY A 13 -7.84 10.30 -2.66
CA GLY A 13 -7.75 9.96 -1.24
C GLY A 13 -6.41 10.35 -0.60
N ASN A 14 -6.40 10.49 0.73
CA ASN A 14 -5.23 10.94 1.48
C ASN A 14 -3.99 10.03 1.34
N ILE A 15 -4.19 8.71 1.23
CA ILE A 15 -3.08 7.76 1.04
C ILE A 15 -2.46 7.98 -0.34
N ALA A 16 -3.29 8.04 -1.39
CA ALA A 16 -2.82 8.26 -2.75
C ALA A 16 -2.14 9.62 -2.90
N TYR A 17 -2.72 10.68 -2.33
CA TYR A 17 -2.11 12.00 -2.29
C TYR A 17 -0.68 11.95 -1.69
N SER A 18 -0.52 11.37 -0.51
CA SER A 18 0.80 11.23 0.12
C SER A 18 1.77 10.36 -0.70
N LEU A 19 1.25 9.37 -1.42
CA LEU A 19 2.04 8.41 -2.19
C LEU A 19 2.53 9.00 -3.51
N ILE A 20 1.71 9.76 -4.21
CA ILE A 20 2.02 10.38 -5.50
C ILE A 20 3.30 11.19 -5.42
N PHE A 21 3.37 12.13 -4.48
CA PHE A 21 4.54 13.01 -4.33
C PHE A 21 5.79 12.24 -3.93
N ARG A 22 5.64 11.16 -3.15
CA ARG A 22 6.75 10.28 -2.77
C ARG A 22 7.26 9.48 -3.96
N ILE A 23 6.39 8.98 -4.82
CA ILE A 23 6.78 8.29 -6.07
C ILE A 23 7.53 9.26 -6.99
N LEU A 24 6.98 10.44 -7.19
CA LEU A 24 7.54 11.43 -8.11
C LEU A 24 8.83 12.09 -7.61
N SER A 25 9.13 12.01 -6.31
CA SER A 25 10.43 12.45 -5.78
C SER A 25 11.63 11.66 -6.32
N GLY A 26 11.41 10.55 -7.03
CA GLY A 26 12.40 9.91 -7.88
C GLY A 26 13.30 8.88 -7.21
N SER A 27 13.00 8.47 -5.97
CA SER A 27 13.87 7.53 -5.22
C SER A 27 13.46 6.06 -5.30
N ILE A 28 12.35 5.72 -6.00
CA ILE A 28 11.88 4.33 -6.12
C ILE A 28 12.53 3.60 -7.30
N PHE A 29 12.67 4.29 -8.42
CA PHE A 29 13.16 3.71 -9.66
C PHE A 29 14.61 4.12 -9.92
N MET A 30 15.23 3.47 -10.91
CA MET A 30 16.57 3.86 -11.35
C MET A 30 16.61 5.36 -11.70
N PRO A 31 17.75 6.02 -11.47
CA PRO A 31 17.95 7.41 -11.90
C PRO A 31 17.51 7.60 -13.37
N ASP A 32 16.93 8.73 -13.70
CA ASP A 32 16.44 9.10 -15.03
C ASP A 32 15.23 8.29 -15.56
N THR A 33 14.58 7.49 -14.71
CA THR A 33 13.31 6.87 -15.09
C THR A 33 12.21 7.94 -15.19
N LYS A 34 11.54 7.99 -16.34
CA LYS A 34 10.40 8.87 -16.58
C LYS A 34 9.09 8.14 -16.28
N ILE A 35 8.21 8.80 -15.54
CA ILE A 35 6.96 8.23 -15.02
C ILE A 35 5.78 8.76 -15.80
N ASP A 36 5.02 7.86 -16.43
CA ASP A 36 3.67 8.11 -16.92
C ASP A 36 2.70 7.79 -15.79
N LEU A 37 2.20 8.83 -15.13
CA LEU A 37 1.32 8.72 -13.96
C LEU A 37 -0.15 8.77 -14.37
N ARG A 38 -0.93 7.79 -13.93
CA ARG A 38 -2.36 7.71 -14.23
C ARG A 38 -3.17 7.66 -12.95
N LEU A 39 -3.98 8.68 -12.74
CA LEU A 39 -4.80 8.89 -11.56
C LEU A 39 -6.24 8.52 -11.86
N LEU A 40 -6.71 7.43 -11.28
CA LEU A 40 -8.06 6.91 -11.42
C LEU A 40 -8.87 7.14 -10.15
N ASP A 41 -10.04 7.73 -10.30
CA ASP A 41 -11.02 7.79 -9.22
C ASP A 41 -12.46 7.88 -9.80
N ILE A 42 -13.45 7.91 -8.93
CA ILE A 42 -14.86 8.04 -9.31
C ILE A 42 -15.17 9.43 -9.90
N PRO A 43 -16.21 9.57 -10.72
CA PRO A 43 -16.56 10.84 -11.38
C PRO A 43 -16.73 12.02 -10.42
N ASP A 44 -17.27 11.78 -9.23
CA ASP A 44 -17.56 12.80 -8.22
C ASP A 44 -16.29 13.49 -7.67
N THR A 45 -15.14 12.85 -7.78
CA THR A 45 -13.85 13.40 -7.30
C THR A 45 -13.08 14.18 -8.35
N LYS A 46 -13.59 14.33 -9.57
CA LYS A 46 -12.91 14.93 -10.72
C LYS A 46 -12.32 16.32 -10.42
N LYS A 47 -13.04 17.13 -9.64
CA LYS A 47 -12.56 18.46 -9.23
C LYS A 47 -11.34 18.36 -8.30
N ILE A 48 -11.36 17.41 -7.37
CA ILE A 48 -10.25 17.17 -6.43
C ILE A 48 -9.02 16.67 -7.21
N LEU A 49 -9.21 15.71 -8.12
CA LEU A 49 -8.13 15.19 -8.96
C LEU A 49 -7.50 16.28 -9.86
N HIS A 50 -8.31 17.22 -10.35
CA HIS A 50 -7.77 18.36 -11.10
C HIS A 50 -6.87 19.23 -10.22
N GLY A 51 -7.27 19.51 -8.97
CA GLY A 51 -6.43 20.24 -8.01
C GLY A 51 -5.11 19.51 -7.72
N ILE A 52 -5.17 18.19 -7.49
CA ILE A 52 -3.98 17.36 -7.26
C ILE A 52 -3.05 17.41 -8.48
N LYS A 53 -3.61 17.37 -9.71
CA LYS A 53 -2.82 17.48 -10.93
C LYS A 53 -2.06 18.81 -11.01
N LEU A 54 -2.74 19.93 -10.70
CA LEU A 54 -2.09 21.27 -10.70
C LEU A 54 -0.95 21.30 -9.67
N GLU A 55 -1.15 20.78 -8.49
CA GLU A 55 -0.12 20.73 -7.45
C GLU A 55 1.08 19.85 -7.83
N ILE A 56 0.85 18.73 -8.55
CA ILE A 56 1.92 17.90 -9.10
C ILE A 56 2.72 18.69 -10.15
N GLU A 57 2.03 19.44 -11.02
CA GLU A 57 2.65 20.29 -12.05
C GLU A 57 3.49 21.40 -11.39
N ASP A 58 2.99 22.02 -10.31
CA ASP A 58 3.72 23.05 -9.56
C ASP A 58 5.00 22.52 -8.87
N CYS A 59 5.04 21.22 -8.52
CA CYS A 59 6.25 20.59 -7.98
C CYS A 59 7.38 20.42 -9.00
N ALA A 60 7.11 20.51 -10.30
CA ALA A 60 8.09 20.41 -11.37
C ALA A 60 9.04 19.20 -11.28
N PHE A 61 8.48 18.03 -10.97
CA PHE A 61 9.27 16.79 -10.79
C PHE A 61 9.98 16.38 -12.08
N ASN A 62 11.29 16.22 -12.02
CA ASN A 62 12.08 15.73 -13.15
C ASN A 62 11.72 14.28 -13.57
N SER A 63 11.17 13.49 -12.68
CA SER A 63 10.73 12.12 -12.94
C SER A 63 9.41 12.03 -13.69
N LEU A 64 8.58 13.08 -13.66
CA LEU A 64 7.28 13.09 -14.34
C LEU A 64 7.45 13.25 -15.86
N ASP A 65 6.87 12.33 -16.64
CA ASP A 65 6.76 12.42 -18.10
C ASP A 65 5.38 12.92 -18.49
N THR A 66 4.35 12.19 -18.07
CA THR A 66 2.95 12.51 -18.35
C THR A 66 2.06 12.29 -17.14
N ILE A 67 0.95 12.99 -17.07
CA ILE A 67 -0.09 12.79 -16.07
C ILE A 67 -1.47 12.70 -16.72
N THR A 68 -2.15 11.57 -16.49
CA THR A 68 -3.52 11.34 -16.95
C THR A 68 -4.44 11.25 -15.74
N VAL A 69 -5.52 12.05 -15.75
CA VAL A 69 -6.61 11.97 -14.76
C VAL A 69 -7.84 11.41 -15.46
N THR A 70 -8.42 10.35 -14.92
CA THR A 70 -9.53 9.66 -15.57
C THR A 70 -10.47 8.98 -14.56
N ASP A 71 -11.71 8.81 -14.95
CA ASP A 71 -12.71 7.97 -14.29
C ASP A 71 -12.93 6.63 -15.03
N LYS A 72 -12.13 6.36 -16.07
CA LYS A 72 -12.21 5.16 -16.91
C LYS A 72 -11.07 4.19 -16.59
N PRO A 73 -11.38 3.03 -15.97
CA PRO A 73 -10.35 2.06 -15.60
C PRO A 73 -9.56 1.49 -16.78
N ASP A 74 -10.19 1.33 -17.95
CA ASP A 74 -9.53 0.86 -19.17
C ASP A 74 -8.45 1.82 -19.65
N VAL A 75 -8.67 3.13 -19.52
CA VAL A 75 -7.69 4.17 -19.82
C VAL A 75 -6.55 4.17 -18.79
N ALA A 76 -6.92 4.06 -17.51
CA ALA A 76 -5.92 4.09 -16.44
C ALA A 76 -4.98 2.89 -16.48
N PHE A 77 -5.50 1.69 -16.73
CA PHE A 77 -4.74 0.44 -16.63
C PHE A 77 -4.05 0.00 -17.92
N ALA A 78 -4.31 0.68 -19.07
CA ALA A 78 -3.75 0.29 -20.36
C ALA A 78 -2.22 0.25 -20.33
N ASP A 79 -1.62 -0.90 -20.65
CA ASP A 79 -0.16 -1.10 -20.76
C ASP A 79 0.66 -0.63 -19.54
N CYS A 80 0.07 -0.67 -18.31
CA CYS A 80 0.78 -0.31 -17.09
C CYS A 80 1.87 -1.28 -16.71
N ASP A 81 2.96 -0.75 -16.12
CA ASP A 81 4.02 -1.51 -15.45
C ASP A 81 3.66 -1.79 -13.99
N TYR A 82 3.01 -0.82 -13.33
CA TYR A 82 2.57 -0.92 -11.95
C TYR A 82 1.14 -0.43 -11.79
N ILE A 83 0.37 -1.13 -10.96
CA ILE A 83 -0.98 -0.72 -10.57
C ILE A 83 -1.10 -0.75 -9.06
N LEU A 84 -1.44 0.39 -8.47
CA LEU A 84 -1.64 0.56 -7.03
C LEU A 84 -3.14 0.70 -6.76
N LEU A 85 -3.75 -0.37 -6.28
CA LEU A 85 -5.18 -0.42 -5.96
C LEU A 85 -5.40 0.12 -4.54
N VAL A 86 -5.38 1.45 -4.43
CA VAL A 86 -5.50 2.18 -3.15
C VAL A 86 -6.95 2.46 -2.80
N GLY A 87 -7.78 2.75 -3.80
CA GLY A 87 -9.19 3.04 -3.62
C GLY A 87 -9.98 1.84 -3.14
N ALA A 88 -10.78 2.05 -2.10
CA ALA A 88 -11.76 1.10 -1.61
C ALA A 88 -12.94 1.87 -1.01
N LYS A 89 -14.15 1.29 -1.02
CA LYS A 89 -15.30 1.89 -0.37
C LYS A 89 -15.06 1.91 1.14
N PRO A 90 -15.10 3.08 1.80
CA PRO A 90 -14.91 3.17 3.25
C PRO A 90 -16.17 2.65 3.97
N ARG A 91 -15.99 2.17 5.20
CA ARG A 91 -17.11 1.78 6.05
C ARG A 91 -17.88 3.02 6.49
N SER A 92 -19.16 3.08 6.17
CA SER A 92 -20.07 4.11 6.64
C SER A 92 -20.70 3.72 7.99
N LYS A 93 -21.19 4.73 8.74
CA LYS A 93 -21.87 4.49 10.03
C LYS A 93 -23.12 3.64 9.80
N GLY A 94 -23.21 2.52 10.54
CA GLY A 94 -24.34 1.58 10.43
C GLY A 94 -24.19 0.48 9.36
N MET A 95 -23.18 0.54 8.50
CA MET A 95 -22.92 -0.50 7.49
C MET A 95 -22.43 -1.79 8.15
N GLN A 96 -23.02 -2.92 7.79
CA GLN A 96 -22.55 -4.24 8.21
C GLN A 96 -21.21 -4.56 7.54
N ARG A 97 -20.37 -5.37 8.21
CA ARG A 97 -19.07 -5.79 7.65
C ARG A 97 -19.23 -6.62 6.36
N SER A 98 -20.26 -7.46 6.31
CA SER A 98 -20.61 -8.25 5.12
C SER A 98 -20.87 -7.38 3.91
N ASP A 99 -21.66 -6.30 4.07
CA ASP A 99 -22.04 -5.41 2.96
C ASP A 99 -20.80 -4.66 2.43
N LEU A 100 -19.94 -4.21 3.34
CA LEU A 100 -18.68 -3.59 2.94
C LEU A 100 -17.78 -4.53 2.14
N ILE A 101 -17.70 -5.80 2.56
CA ILE A 101 -16.91 -6.82 1.85
C ILE A 101 -17.49 -7.05 0.45
N LEU A 102 -18.81 -7.19 0.33
CA LEU A 102 -19.48 -7.39 -0.96
C LEU A 102 -19.29 -6.20 -1.91
N ASP A 103 -19.49 -4.98 -1.42
CA ASP A 103 -19.30 -3.78 -2.23
C ASP A 103 -17.85 -3.67 -2.75
N ASN A 104 -16.86 -3.90 -1.89
CA ASN A 104 -15.47 -3.91 -2.31
C ASN A 104 -15.17 -5.08 -3.25
N ALA A 105 -15.74 -6.27 -3.03
CA ALA A 105 -15.56 -7.41 -3.90
C ALA A 105 -15.98 -7.11 -5.35
N HIS A 106 -17.09 -6.41 -5.56
CA HIS A 106 -17.52 -5.97 -6.88
C HIS A 106 -16.51 -5.02 -7.51
N ILE A 107 -16.05 -3.99 -6.78
CA ILE A 107 -15.08 -3.02 -7.26
C ILE A 107 -13.78 -3.73 -7.71
N PHE A 108 -13.21 -4.59 -6.87
CA PHE A 108 -11.94 -5.26 -7.16
C PHE A 108 -12.07 -6.36 -8.22
N SER A 109 -13.23 -7.03 -8.31
CA SER A 109 -13.53 -7.98 -9.40
C SER A 109 -13.58 -7.28 -10.76
N ASP A 110 -14.29 -6.17 -10.86
CA ASP A 110 -14.40 -5.41 -12.11
C ASP A 110 -13.05 -4.80 -12.53
N GLN A 111 -12.31 -4.23 -11.57
CA GLN A 111 -10.95 -3.75 -11.82
C GLN A 111 -10.05 -4.89 -12.28
N GLY A 112 -10.08 -6.07 -11.63
CA GLY A 112 -9.32 -7.24 -12.02
C GLY A 112 -9.56 -7.67 -13.47
N LYS A 113 -10.82 -7.78 -13.88
CA LYS A 113 -11.21 -8.11 -15.27
C LYS A 113 -10.66 -7.11 -16.28
N ILE A 114 -10.75 -5.81 -15.97
CA ILE A 114 -10.25 -4.75 -16.85
C ILE A 114 -8.72 -4.81 -16.91
N ILE A 115 -8.04 -4.93 -15.78
CA ILE A 115 -6.59 -5.11 -15.68
C ILE A 115 -6.15 -6.29 -16.53
N ASN A 116 -6.79 -7.44 -16.39
CA ASN A 116 -6.46 -8.64 -17.18
C ASN A 116 -6.55 -8.38 -18.68
N LYS A 117 -7.51 -7.56 -19.11
CA LYS A 117 -7.75 -7.27 -20.52
C LYS A 117 -6.76 -6.27 -21.12
N VAL A 118 -6.40 -5.19 -20.37
CA VAL A 118 -5.73 -4.03 -20.96
C VAL A 118 -4.30 -3.79 -20.46
N SER A 119 -3.89 -4.42 -19.37
CA SER A 119 -2.55 -4.22 -18.81
C SER A 119 -1.51 -5.15 -19.42
N LYS A 120 -0.23 -4.83 -19.26
CA LYS A 120 0.86 -5.76 -19.54
C LYS A 120 0.69 -7.03 -18.70
N LYS A 121 1.03 -8.19 -19.26
CA LYS A 121 0.99 -9.45 -18.48
C LYS A 121 2.09 -9.53 -17.41
N SER A 122 3.11 -8.68 -17.52
CA SER A 122 4.19 -8.50 -16.52
C SER A 122 3.86 -7.44 -15.46
N VAL A 123 2.68 -6.82 -15.50
CA VAL A 123 2.28 -5.77 -14.54
C VAL A 123 2.42 -6.24 -13.09
N LYS A 124 2.92 -5.37 -12.22
CA LYS A 124 2.97 -5.60 -10.78
C LYS A 124 1.83 -4.85 -10.10
N ILE A 125 1.09 -5.55 -9.26
CA ILE A 125 -0.12 -5.01 -8.61
C ILE A 125 0.05 -5.04 -7.10
N ILE A 126 -0.15 -3.89 -6.45
CA ILE A 126 -0.18 -3.79 -4.98
C ILE A 126 -1.60 -3.40 -4.57
N VAL A 127 -2.24 -4.25 -3.80
CA VAL A 127 -3.57 -4.01 -3.25
C VAL A 127 -3.43 -3.39 -1.85
N VAL A 128 -3.88 -2.15 -1.72
CA VAL A 128 -3.80 -1.34 -0.50
C VAL A 128 -5.17 -1.16 0.14
N GLY A 129 -6.21 -1.07 -0.69
CA GLY A 129 -7.60 -0.87 -0.25
C GLY A 129 -8.10 -2.02 0.62
N ASN A 130 -8.66 -1.71 1.79
CA ASN A 130 -9.12 -2.70 2.76
C ASN A 130 -10.51 -3.29 2.43
N PRO A 131 -10.71 -4.59 2.73
CA PRO A 131 -9.79 -5.56 3.34
C PRO A 131 -8.72 -6.07 2.33
N ALA A 132 -7.50 -5.64 2.48
CA ALA A 132 -6.45 -5.75 1.46
C ALA A 132 -6.17 -7.21 1.01
N ASN A 133 -6.09 -8.15 1.95
CA ASN A 133 -5.83 -9.55 1.62
C ASN A 133 -6.99 -10.19 0.82
N THR A 134 -8.24 -9.93 1.23
CA THR A 134 -9.43 -10.41 0.52
C THR A 134 -9.51 -9.80 -0.87
N ASN A 135 -9.29 -8.49 -0.98
CA ASN A 135 -9.32 -7.78 -2.25
C ASN A 135 -8.20 -8.25 -3.20
N ALA A 136 -7.00 -8.56 -2.68
CA ALA A 136 -5.91 -9.13 -3.47
C ALA A 136 -6.29 -10.51 -4.03
N LEU A 137 -6.92 -11.38 -3.23
CA LEU A 137 -7.41 -12.67 -3.69
C LEU A 137 -8.46 -12.52 -4.80
N ILE A 138 -9.37 -11.54 -4.65
CA ILE A 138 -10.39 -11.24 -5.68
C ILE A 138 -9.72 -10.79 -6.98
N VAL A 139 -8.71 -9.91 -6.90
CA VAL A 139 -7.95 -9.49 -8.08
C VAL A 139 -7.26 -10.68 -8.73
N CYS A 140 -6.53 -11.52 -7.98
CA CYS A 140 -5.90 -12.75 -8.49
C CYS A 140 -6.91 -13.64 -9.25
N SER A 141 -8.11 -13.84 -8.68
CA SER A 141 -9.16 -14.68 -9.29
C SER A 141 -9.73 -14.08 -10.58
N ASN A 142 -9.57 -12.78 -10.81
CA ASN A 142 -10.08 -12.06 -11.99
C ASN A 142 -8.97 -11.64 -12.98
N THR A 143 -7.73 -12.07 -12.74
CA THR A 143 -6.57 -11.79 -13.61
C THR A 143 -5.84 -13.07 -14.03
N PRO A 144 -6.52 -14.03 -14.70
CA PRO A 144 -5.96 -15.35 -15.00
C PRO A 144 -4.71 -15.33 -15.89
N ASP A 145 -4.49 -14.26 -16.66
CA ASP A 145 -3.34 -14.13 -17.55
C ASP A 145 -2.15 -13.40 -16.90
N ILE A 146 -2.29 -12.94 -15.66
CA ILE A 146 -1.23 -12.26 -14.91
C ILE A 146 -0.70 -13.24 -13.85
N PRO A 147 0.62 -13.46 -13.75
CA PRO A 147 1.19 -14.35 -12.73
C PRO A 147 0.81 -13.90 -11.31
N ASN A 148 0.39 -14.83 -10.46
CA ASN A 148 -0.05 -14.54 -9.10
C ASN A 148 1.04 -13.88 -8.25
N GLU A 149 2.32 -14.20 -8.48
CA GLU A 149 3.48 -13.56 -7.83
C GLU A 149 3.64 -12.08 -8.17
N ASN A 150 2.93 -11.60 -9.17
CA ASN A 150 2.89 -10.18 -9.52
C ASN A 150 1.83 -9.39 -8.73
N ILE A 151 1.02 -10.09 -7.93
CA ILE A 151 -0.09 -9.48 -7.17
C ILE A 151 0.17 -9.66 -5.69
N SER A 152 0.25 -8.55 -4.97
CA SER A 152 0.53 -8.55 -3.54
C SER A 152 -0.49 -7.71 -2.77
N SER A 153 -0.69 -8.08 -1.50
CA SER A 153 -1.45 -7.31 -0.52
C SER A 153 -0.49 -6.51 0.36
N LEU A 154 -0.82 -5.28 0.68
CA LEU A 154 0.05 -4.44 1.50
C LEU A 154 0.02 -4.85 2.97
N MET A 155 1.08 -5.55 3.42
CA MET A 155 1.37 -5.86 4.83
C MET A 155 2.63 -5.13 5.34
N ARG A 156 3.33 -4.41 4.47
CA ARG A 156 4.57 -3.69 4.80
C ARG A 156 4.39 -2.65 5.90
N LEU A 157 3.20 -2.02 6.00
CA LEU A 157 2.92 -1.07 7.08
C LEU A 157 2.99 -1.74 8.46
N ASP A 158 2.44 -2.94 8.58
CA ASP A 158 2.46 -3.70 9.84
C ASP A 158 3.88 -4.15 10.18
N GLN A 159 4.65 -4.56 9.18
CA GLN A 159 6.07 -4.87 9.34
C GLN A 159 6.86 -3.63 9.78
N ASN A 160 6.63 -2.46 9.18
CA ASN A 160 7.30 -1.22 9.57
C ASN A 160 6.96 -0.81 11.01
N ARG A 161 5.72 -0.99 11.44
CA ARG A 161 5.29 -0.80 12.84
C ARG A 161 6.03 -1.75 13.78
N ALA A 162 6.07 -3.03 13.44
CA ALA A 162 6.77 -4.05 14.23
C ALA A 162 8.28 -3.73 14.33
N LYS A 163 8.93 -3.40 13.22
CA LYS A 163 10.35 -3.00 13.19
C LYS A 163 10.61 -1.78 14.08
N SER A 164 9.75 -0.76 14.01
CA SER A 164 9.89 0.46 14.82
C SER A 164 9.73 0.18 16.32
N ILE A 165 8.75 -0.64 16.72
CA ILE A 165 8.52 -0.99 18.13
C ILE A 165 9.68 -1.84 18.66
N LEU A 166 10.14 -2.83 17.88
CA LEU A 166 11.26 -3.68 18.27
C LEU A 166 12.56 -2.87 18.39
N SER A 167 12.88 -2.03 17.39
CA SER A 167 14.09 -1.21 17.42
C SER A 167 14.15 -0.27 18.62
N SER A 168 12.99 0.32 18.99
CA SER A 168 12.87 1.15 20.19
C SER A 168 13.09 0.34 21.48
N LYS A 169 12.59 -0.89 21.55
CA LYS A 169 12.75 -1.78 22.71
C LYS A 169 14.21 -2.12 22.98
N VAL A 170 14.96 -2.37 21.91
CA VAL A 170 16.38 -2.77 22.01
C VAL A 170 17.35 -1.62 21.90
N GLY A 171 16.88 -0.38 21.77
CA GLY A 171 17.73 0.81 21.68
C GLY A 171 18.59 0.88 20.41
N GLN A 172 18.12 0.31 19.29
CA GLN A 172 18.84 0.27 18.02
C GLN A 172 18.11 1.06 16.93
N HIS A 173 18.82 1.44 15.87
CA HIS A 173 18.19 2.11 14.73
C HIS A 173 17.31 1.14 13.95
N VAL A 174 16.17 1.61 13.43
CA VAL A 174 15.18 0.77 12.72
C VAL A 174 15.76 0.08 11.48
N SER A 175 16.76 0.67 10.81
CA SER A 175 17.42 0.07 9.65
C SER A 175 18.24 -1.17 9.99
N SER A 176 18.63 -1.35 11.26
CA SER A 176 19.35 -2.54 11.70
C SER A 176 18.46 -3.78 11.85
N VAL A 177 17.12 -3.58 11.89
CA VAL A 177 16.17 -4.67 12.07
C VAL A 177 15.85 -5.31 10.71
N THR A 178 16.23 -6.57 10.56
CA THR A 178 16.00 -7.37 9.35
C THR A 178 15.27 -8.68 9.67
N LYS A 179 14.77 -9.40 8.68
CA LYS A 179 14.12 -10.72 8.77
C LYS A 179 12.92 -10.80 9.75
N LEU A 180 12.33 -9.66 10.13
CA LEU A 180 11.07 -9.62 10.85
C LEU A 180 9.93 -9.84 9.87
N VAL A 181 9.01 -10.75 10.19
CA VAL A 181 7.88 -11.13 9.35
C VAL A 181 6.56 -10.83 10.06
N VAL A 182 5.52 -10.51 9.31
CA VAL A 182 4.16 -10.40 9.82
C VAL A 182 3.28 -11.39 9.08
N TRP A 183 2.73 -12.34 9.80
CA TRP A 183 1.86 -13.39 9.29
C TRP A 183 0.38 -13.01 9.38
N GLY A 184 -0.43 -13.57 8.50
CA GLY A 184 -1.88 -13.45 8.52
C GLY A 184 -2.42 -12.24 7.78
N ASN A 185 -3.65 -11.86 8.10
CA ASN A 185 -4.36 -10.77 7.44
C ASN A 185 -4.05 -9.41 8.08
N HIS A 186 -4.17 -8.34 7.30
CA HIS A 186 -4.13 -6.97 7.81
C HIS A 186 -5.35 -6.68 8.72
N SER A 187 -5.27 -7.19 9.95
CA SER A 187 -6.32 -7.11 10.98
C SER A 187 -5.70 -7.29 12.37
N THR A 188 -6.52 -7.25 13.41
CA THR A 188 -6.09 -7.55 14.79
C THR A 188 -5.71 -9.03 15.02
N THR A 189 -5.80 -9.88 13.98
CA THR A 189 -5.34 -11.27 14.02
C THR A 189 -3.97 -11.47 13.39
N GLN A 190 -3.34 -10.42 12.89
CA GLN A 190 -1.97 -10.47 12.38
C GLN A 190 -0.99 -10.86 13.48
N TYR A 191 0.05 -11.59 13.12
CA TYR A 191 1.08 -12.03 14.04
C TYR A 191 2.46 -11.51 13.61
N PRO A 192 2.98 -10.46 14.26
CA PRO A 192 4.35 -10.01 14.03
C PRO A 192 5.31 -10.99 14.70
N ASP A 193 6.11 -11.66 13.87
CA ASP A 193 7.02 -12.73 14.26
C ASP A 193 8.46 -12.23 14.27
N ILE A 194 9.10 -12.30 15.44
CA ILE A 194 10.49 -11.92 15.64
C ILE A 194 11.44 -13.13 15.77
N SER A 195 10.95 -14.36 15.67
CA SER A 195 11.74 -15.57 15.89
C SER A 195 12.97 -15.68 14.98
N HIS A 196 12.89 -15.12 13.78
CA HIS A 196 14.00 -15.04 12.81
C HIS A 196 14.55 -13.65 12.61
N ALA A 197 14.02 -12.67 13.36
CA ALA A 197 14.48 -11.29 13.24
C ALA A 197 15.98 -11.17 13.61
N GLN A 198 16.64 -10.23 12.96
CA GLN A 198 18.05 -9.91 13.21
C GLN A 198 18.21 -8.42 13.46
N ILE A 199 19.11 -8.10 14.36
CA ILE A 199 19.59 -6.73 14.63
C ILE A 199 21.08 -6.71 14.36
N ASN A 200 21.54 -5.88 13.44
CA ASN A 200 22.95 -5.85 12.98
C ASN A 200 23.45 -7.26 12.57
N ASN A 201 22.60 -8.01 11.84
CA ASN A 201 22.85 -9.39 11.38
C ASN A 201 23.03 -10.44 12.50
N SER A 202 22.60 -10.15 13.73
CA SER A 202 22.61 -11.07 14.87
C SER A 202 21.20 -11.26 15.44
N ASN A 203 20.91 -12.43 15.97
CA ASN A 203 19.69 -12.74 16.69
C ASN A 203 19.88 -12.78 18.23
N ASN A 204 21.06 -12.47 18.75
CA ASN A 204 21.39 -12.53 20.18
C ASN A 204 20.48 -11.64 21.05
N PHE A 205 19.81 -10.62 20.45
CA PHE A 205 18.86 -9.79 21.17
C PHE A 205 17.64 -10.59 21.67
N LEU A 206 17.30 -11.73 21.04
CA LEU A 206 16.18 -12.58 21.44
C LEU A 206 16.35 -13.08 22.86
N ASP A 207 17.59 -13.38 23.29
CA ASP A 207 17.90 -13.84 24.63
C ASP A 207 17.69 -12.75 25.70
N THR A 208 17.56 -11.51 25.28
CA THR A 208 17.37 -10.33 26.15
C THR A 208 15.92 -9.84 26.19
N ILE A 209 15.05 -10.40 25.36
CA ILE A 209 13.63 -10.01 25.30
C ILE A 209 12.79 -11.01 26.08
N ASP A 210 12.03 -10.47 27.04
CA ASP A 210 11.06 -11.24 27.81
C ASP A 210 9.88 -11.67 26.94
N GLU A 211 9.50 -12.94 27.00
CA GLU A 211 8.30 -13.49 26.32
C GLU A 211 7.02 -12.75 26.76
N HIS A 212 6.95 -12.35 28.02
CA HIS A 212 5.81 -11.57 28.51
C HIS A 212 5.68 -10.25 27.72
N TRP A 213 6.79 -9.54 27.43
CA TRP A 213 6.77 -8.33 26.61
C TRP A 213 6.30 -8.63 25.18
N ILE A 214 6.75 -9.75 24.58
CA ILE A 214 6.34 -10.13 23.22
C ILE A 214 4.81 -10.29 23.15
N HIS A 215 4.21 -11.04 24.06
CA HIS A 215 2.80 -11.39 24.01
C HIS A 215 1.87 -10.29 24.53
N ASN A 216 2.29 -9.52 25.52
CA ASN A 216 1.41 -8.56 26.20
C ASN A 216 1.61 -7.11 25.77
N ASP A 217 2.75 -6.78 25.14
CA ASP A 217 3.06 -5.43 24.64
C ASP A 217 3.26 -5.40 23.11
N PHE A 218 4.26 -6.12 22.63
CA PHE A 218 4.71 -6.01 21.24
C PHE A 218 3.61 -6.38 20.23
N ILE A 219 3.08 -7.60 20.32
CA ILE A 219 2.04 -8.10 19.40
C ILE A 219 0.79 -7.22 19.47
N PRO A 220 0.20 -6.94 20.65
CA PRO A 220 -1.00 -6.11 20.76
C PRO A 220 -0.78 -4.68 20.24
N ARG A 221 0.39 -4.08 20.48
CA ARG A 221 0.69 -2.72 19.99
C ARG A 221 0.77 -2.68 18.47
N VAL A 222 1.39 -3.67 17.82
CA VAL A 222 1.40 -3.75 16.36
C VAL A 222 -0.03 -3.88 15.82
N GLN A 223 -0.81 -4.81 16.38
CA GLN A 223 -2.18 -5.09 15.96
C GLN A 223 -3.13 -3.89 16.12
N LYS A 224 -2.96 -3.09 17.17
CA LYS A 224 -3.86 -1.97 17.51
C LYS A 224 -3.34 -0.61 17.04
N ARG A 225 -2.14 -0.50 16.49
CA ARG A 225 -1.52 0.78 16.10
C ARG A 225 -2.40 1.62 15.18
N GLY A 226 -3.15 1.00 14.28
CA GLY A 226 -4.06 1.72 13.39
C GLY A 226 -5.18 2.44 14.15
N ALA A 227 -5.77 1.77 15.15
CA ALA A 227 -6.79 2.36 16.02
C ALA A 227 -6.22 3.50 16.89
N GLU A 228 -5.04 3.30 17.47
CA GLU A 228 -4.31 4.32 18.25
C GLU A 228 -4.07 5.61 17.43
N ILE A 229 -3.68 5.47 16.16
CA ILE A 229 -3.50 6.63 15.28
C ILE A 229 -4.82 7.36 15.03
N ILE A 230 -5.92 6.64 14.81
CA ILE A 230 -7.25 7.23 14.62
C ILE A 230 -7.69 7.96 15.89
N GLU A 231 -7.46 7.38 17.06
CA GLU A 231 -7.79 7.99 18.35
C GLU A 231 -7.08 9.34 18.53
N HIS A 232 -5.79 9.41 18.22
CA HIS A 232 -4.99 10.63 18.42
C HIS A 232 -5.10 11.67 17.30
N ARG A 233 -5.31 11.23 16.05
CA ARG A 233 -5.35 12.14 14.89
C ARG A 233 -6.74 12.44 14.35
N GLY A 234 -7.76 11.67 14.76
CA GLY A 234 -9.10 11.74 14.17
C GLY A 234 -9.19 11.18 12.74
N LEU A 235 -8.06 10.73 12.15
CA LEU A 235 -7.94 10.25 10.78
C LEU A 235 -7.08 8.99 10.74
N SER A 236 -7.35 8.10 9.78
CA SER A 236 -6.53 6.91 9.55
C SER A 236 -5.13 7.26 9.03
N SER A 237 -4.22 6.28 9.10
CA SER A 237 -2.86 6.41 8.57
C SER A 237 -2.88 6.74 7.07
N ALA A 238 -2.22 7.80 6.67
CA ALA A 238 -2.03 8.17 5.27
C ALA A 238 -0.55 8.15 4.89
N ALA A 239 0.26 9.00 5.50
CA ALA A 239 1.68 9.11 5.18
C ALA A 239 2.47 7.81 5.46
N SER A 240 2.18 7.10 6.57
CA SER A 240 2.84 5.82 6.86
C SER A 240 2.37 4.69 5.95
N ALA A 241 1.11 4.70 5.50
CA ALA A 241 0.63 3.77 4.49
C ALA A 241 1.30 4.03 3.13
N ALA A 242 1.42 5.29 2.73
CA ALA A 242 2.16 5.68 1.52
C ALA A 242 3.64 5.29 1.60
N SER A 243 4.29 5.48 2.77
CA SER A 243 5.65 5.02 3.01
C SER A 243 5.78 3.51 2.86
N ALA A 244 4.82 2.75 3.39
CA ALA A 244 4.82 1.29 3.28
C ALA A 244 4.64 0.80 1.84
N VAL A 245 3.82 1.47 1.03
CA VAL A 245 3.74 1.17 -0.42
C VAL A 245 5.08 1.44 -1.09
N TYR A 246 5.69 2.58 -0.79
CA TYR A 246 7.02 2.94 -1.28
C TYR A 246 8.07 1.86 -0.90
N ASP A 247 8.10 1.43 0.35
CA ASP A 247 9.04 0.40 0.85
C ASP A 247 8.75 -0.99 0.24
N HIS A 248 7.55 -1.22 -0.28
CA HIS A 248 7.16 -2.48 -0.91
C HIS A 248 7.72 -2.63 -2.33
N PHE A 249 8.08 -1.54 -3.01
CA PHE A 249 8.75 -1.57 -4.32
C PHE A 249 10.21 -2.04 -4.20
N ASN A 250 10.85 -1.88 -3.03
CA ASN A 250 12.23 -2.28 -2.73
C ASN A 250 12.26 -3.65 -2.04
#